data_7ceaab062c9660cbb969814e63ff3872
#
_entry.id   7ceaab062c9660cbb969814e63ff3872
#
_cell.length_a   1.000
_cell.length_b   1.000
_cell.length_c   1.000
_cell.angle_alpha   90.00
_cell.angle_beta   90.00
_cell.angle_gamma   90.00
#
_symmetry.space_group_name_H-M   'P 1'
#
loop_
_entity.id
_entity.type
_entity.pdbx_description
1 polymer ?
#
loop_
_entity_poly.entity_id
_entity_poly.type
_entity_poly.pdbx_seq_one_letter_code
_entity_poly.pdbx_strand_id
1 'polypeptide(L)'
;GYTSGQAVKAVEEVAKSTLPVGYTYEYSGLTREEQSSGSSTTGLVFVLCFVFIYLLLAAQYESYFLPFAVLLSVPFGLLGAFLFIHLMGSLGYIPGMVGKILGAIFGQAQNNIYVQISLIMLMGLLAKNAILIVEFALDRRKMGMSITAASLHGAAARLRPILMTSMAMIIGLLPMMFAFGVGANGNRALGTTAVGGMFIGMICQIFVVPALFRIFQGIQEHFKPIDFGDLHDADATPDLEQYTK
;
A
#
# COMPACT_ATOMS: atom_id res chain seq x y z
N GLY A 1 9.46 16.65 22.19
CA GLY A 1 8.35 17.49 21.76
C GLY A 1 7.04 16.81 22.10
N TYR A 2 6.01 17.59 22.36
CA TYR A 2 4.67 17.10 22.63
C TYR A 2 3.99 16.66 21.32
N THR A 3 3.13 15.67 21.39
CA THR A 3 2.34 15.20 20.24
C THR A 3 1.17 16.15 19.98
N SER A 4 0.64 16.21 18.75
CA SER A 4 -0.54 17.02 18.41
C SER A 4 -1.72 16.68 19.32
N GLY A 5 -1.94 15.40 19.59
CA GLY A 5 -3.01 14.95 20.48
C GLY A 5 -2.82 15.35 21.95
N GLN A 6 -1.58 15.45 22.42
CA GLN A 6 -1.29 15.98 23.77
C GLN A 6 -1.52 17.50 23.85
N ALA A 7 -1.15 18.23 22.78
CA ALA A 7 -1.39 19.65 22.70
C ALA A 7 -2.91 19.97 22.69
N VAL A 8 -3.68 19.20 21.91
CA VAL A 8 -5.14 19.32 21.88
C VAL A 8 -5.76 19.08 23.25
N LYS A 9 -5.37 18.00 23.95
CA LYS A 9 -5.86 17.72 25.29
C LYS A 9 -5.50 18.81 26.30
N ALA A 10 -4.28 19.34 26.23
CA ALA A 10 -3.86 20.44 27.14
C ALA A 10 -4.68 21.71 26.86
N VAL A 11 -4.92 22.07 25.60
CA VAL A 11 -5.78 23.21 25.24
C VAL A 11 -7.20 23.00 25.75
N GLU A 12 -7.73 21.78 25.61
CA GLU A 12 -9.07 21.42 26.08
C GLU A 12 -9.21 21.54 27.61
N GLU A 13 -8.19 21.08 28.35
CA GLU A 13 -8.16 21.15 29.81
C GLU A 13 -8.07 22.59 30.29
N VAL A 14 -7.22 23.40 29.67
CA VAL A 14 -7.09 24.84 30.01
C VAL A 14 -8.38 25.59 29.61
N ALA A 15 -8.96 25.32 28.46
CA ALA A 15 -10.20 25.95 28.03
C ALA A 15 -11.36 25.67 29.01
N LYS A 16 -11.51 24.43 29.46
CA LYS A 16 -12.54 24.04 30.43
C LYS A 16 -12.38 24.77 31.77
N SER A 17 -11.14 25.09 32.16
CA SER A 17 -10.87 25.78 33.43
C SER A 17 -10.92 27.30 33.38
N THR A 18 -10.71 27.89 32.19
CA THR A 18 -10.48 29.33 32.02
C THR A 18 -11.65 30.06 31.36
N LEU A 19 -12.45 29.33 30.53
CA LEU A 19 -13.55 29.95 29.81
C LEU A 19 -14.75 30.25 30.73
N PRO A 20 -15.29 31.49 30.71
CA PRO A 20 -16.51 31.84 31.43
C PRO A 20 -17.72 31.06 30.94
N VAL A 21 -18.73 30.94 31.82
CA VAL A 21 -20.01 30.26 31.44
C VAL A 21 -20.67 30.97 30.25
N GLY A 22 -20.95 30.23 29.21
CA GLY A 22 -21.56 30.73 27.95
C GLY A 22 -20.60 30.85 26.76
N TYR A 23 -19.30 30.62 26.99
CA TYR A 23 -18.31 30.56 25.92
C TYR A 23 -17.95 29.10 25.58
N THR A 24 -17.91 28.78 24.29
CA THR A 24 -17.46 27.49 23.79
C THR A 24 -16.28 27.71 22.85
N TYR A 25 -15.42 26.73 22.72
CA TYR A 25 -14.34 26.72 21.74
C TYR A 25 -14.62 25.65 20.66
N GLU A 26 -14.22 25.94 19.45
CA GLU A 26 -14.30 25.00 18.34
C GLU A 26 -12.94 24.96 17.64
N TYR A 27 -12.50 23.76 17.29
CA TYR A 27 -11.30 23.59 16.50
C TYR A 27 -11.55 23.91 15.04
N SER A 28 -10.59 24.49 14.35
CA SER A 28 -10.65 24.79 12.94
C SER A 28 -9.60 24.02 12.15
N GLY A 29 -9.81 23.89 10.85
CA GLY A 29 -8.85 23.25 9.95
C GLY A 29 -8.64 21.77 10.23
N LEU A 30 -7.41 21.30 10.11
CA LEU A 30 -7.06 19.87 10.21
C LEU A 30 -7.33 19.27 11.60
N THR A 31 -7.19 20.04 12.65
CA THR A 31 -7.48 19.56 14.03
C THR A 31 -8.95 19.21 14.21
N ARG A 32 -9.84 19.95 13.54
CA ARG A 32 -11.27 19.63 13.50
C ARG A 32 -11.51 18.31 12.75
N GLU A 33 -10.85 18.13 11.60
CA GLU A 33 -10.94 16.91 10.80
C GLU A 33 -10.40 15.68 11.58
N GLU A 34 -9.28 15.83 12.29
CA GLU A 34 -8.72 14.76 13.14
C GLU A 34 -9.66 14.37 14.28
N GLN A 35 -10.38 15.33 14.87
CA GLN A 35 -11.34 15.06 15.94
C GLN A 35 -12.68 14.53 15.42
N SER A 36 -13.17 15.07 14.31
CA SER A 36 -14.42 14.62 13.69
C SER A 36 -14.29 13.24 13.02
N SER A 37 -13.10 12.96 12.49
CA SER A 37 -12.73 11.65 11.94
C SER A 37 -12.39 10.67 13.06
N GLY A 38 -13.32 10.43 13.98
CA GLY A 38 -13.16 9.42 15.01
C GLY A 38 -12.76 8.08 14.42
N SER A 39 -12.09 7.24 15.17
CA SER A 39 -11.53 5.95 14.74
C SER A 39 -12.51 5.03 14.00
N SER A 40 -13.82 5.18 14.26
CA SER A 40 -14.89 4.44 13.58
C SER A 40 -15.07 4.83 12.11
N THR A 41 -14.99 6.12 11.79
CA THR A 41 -15.14 6.61 10.41
C THR A 41 -13.98 6.18 9.54
N THR A 42 -12.75 6.26 10.05
CA THR A 42 -11.56 5.80 9.33
C THR A 42 -11.62 4.30 9.03
N GLY A 43 -12.03 3.47 10.01
CA GLY A 43 -12.19 2.04 9.80
C GLY A 43 -13.23 1.71 8.71
N LEU A 44 -14.35 2.44 8.69
CA LEU A 44 -15.39 2.27 7.68
C LEU A 44 -14.88 2.62 6.28
N VAL A 45 -14.10 3.71 6.14
CA VAL A 45 -13.49 4.11 4.86
C VAL A 45 -12.53 3.02 4.36
N PHE A 46 -11.70 2.43 5.21
CA PHE A 46 -10.81 1.34 4.82
C PHE A 46 -11.60 0.10 4.35
N VAL A 47 -12.64 -0.30 5.07
CA VAL A 47 -13.50 -1.43 4.67
C VAL A 47 -14.16 -1.15 3.32
N LEU A 48 -14.72 0.04 3.14
CA LEU A 48 -15.34 0.44 1.88
C LEU A 48 -14.33 0.43 0.72
N CYS A 49 -13.12 0.90 0.95
CA CYS A 49 -12.02 0.84 -0.01
C CYS A 49 -11.71 -0.60 -0.43
N PHE A 50 -11.58 -1.53 0.52
CA PHE A 50 -11.33 -2.95 0.23
C PHE A 50 -12.47 -3.57 -0.55
N VAL A 51 -13.72 -3.31 -0.17
CA VAL A 51 -14.90 -3.82 -0.89
C VAL A 51 -14.94 -3.30 -2.32
N PHE A 52 -14.66 -2.00 -2.52
CA PHE A 52 -14.66 -1.40 -3.84
C PHE A 52 -13.56 -1.98 -4.74
N ILE A 53 -12.35 -2.13 -4.20
CA ILE A 53 -11.24 -2.77 -4.93
C ILE A 53 -11.62 -4.21 -5.30
N TYR A 54 -12.19 -4.97 -4.36
CA TYR A 54 -12.64 -6.35 -4.63
C TYR A 54 -13.65 -6.42 -5.76
N LEU A 55 -14.70 -5.58 -5.72
CA LEU A 55 -15.75 -5.57 -6.75
C LEU A 55 -15.18 -5.21 -8.13
N LEU A 56 -14.30 -4.22 -8.18
CA LEU A 56 -13.64 -3.80 -9.42
C LEU A 56 -12.78 -4.94 -10.00
N LEU A 57 -12.00 -5.61 -9.16
CA LEU A 57 -11.17 -6.73 -9.58
C LEU A 57 -12.00 -7.95 -9.98
N ALA A 58 -13.09 -8.24 -9.28
CA ALA A 58 -14.00 -9.32 -9.63
C ALA A 58 -14.65 -9.11 -10.99
N ALA A 59 -15.01 -7.86 -11.30
CA ALA A 59 -15.53 -7.48 -12.61
C ALA A 59 -14.45 -7.60 -13.70
N GLN A 60 -13.19 -7.25 -13.42
CA GLN A 60 -12.10 -7.28 -14.39
C GLN A 60 -11.64 -8.71 -14.72
N TYR A 61 -11.56 -9.58 -13.73
CA TYR A 61 -11.08 -10.96 -13.92
C TYR A 61 -12.18 -11.97 -14.23
N GLU A 62 -13.46 -11.55 -14.20
CA GLU A 62 -14.62 -12.46 -14.33
C GLU A 62 -14.52 -13.69 -13.41
N SER A 63 -13.89 -13.48 -12.25
CA SER A 63 -13.56 -14.51 -11.27
C SER A 63 -13.74 -13.99 -9.87
N TYR A 64 -14.26 -14.84 -8.97
CA TYR A 64 -14.41 -14.49 -7.56
C TYR A 64 -13.16 -14.80 -6.72
N PHE A 65 -12.29 -15.70 -7.16
CA PHE A 65 -11.12 -16.16 -6.39
C PHE A 65 -9.85 -15.38 -6.66
N LEU A 66 -9.61 -15.00 -7.92
CA LEU A 66 -8.40 -14.25 -8.32
C LEU A 66 -8.25 -12.89 -7.61
N PRO A 67 -9.32 -12.11 -7.38
CA PRO A 67 -9.22 -10.86 -6.63
C PRO A 67 -8.60 -11.00 -5.25
N PHE A 68 -8.80 -12.14 -4.58
CA PHE A 68 -8.20 -12.38 -3.27
C PHE A 68 -6.67 -12.46 -3.31
N ALA A 69 -6.09 -12.95 -4.41
CA ALA A 69 -4.63 -12.96 -4.56
C ALA A 69 -4.06 -11.52 -4.53
N VAL A 70 -4.74 -10.59 -5.17
CA VAL A 70 -4.35 -9.17 -5.18
C VAL A 70 -4.61 -8.53 -3.83
N LEU A 71 -5.81 -8.69 -3.27
CA LEU A 71 -6.21 -8.07 -2.00
C LEU A 71 -5.34 -8.53 -0.83
N LEU A 72 -4.99 -9.82 -0.79
CA LEU A 72 -4.16 -10.35 0.28
C LEU A 72 -2.71 -9.86 0.22
N SER A 73 -2.27 -9.34 -0.93
CA SER A 73 -0.94 -8.72 -1.07
C SER A 73 -0.87 -7.30 -0.49
N VAL A 74 -1.99 -6.57 -0.45
CA VAL A 74 -2.06 -5.18 0.03
C VAL A 74 -1.67 -5.02 1.50
N PRO A 75 -2.12 -5.86 2.45
CA PRO A 75 -1.73 -5.80 3.86
C PRO A 75 -0.21 -5.84 4.08
N PHE A 76 0.54 -6.53 3.23
CA PHE A 76 2.01 -6.54 3.33
C PHE A 76 2.63 -5.18 3.05
N GLY A 77 2.03 -4.40 2.15
CA GLY A 77 2.45 -3.03 1.91
C GLY A 77 2.10 -2.09 3.06
N LEU A 78 0.91 -2.26 3.65
CA LEU A 78 0.52 -1.50 4.85
C LEU A 78 1.45 -1.81 6.03
N LEU A 79 1.75 -3.10 6.25
CA LEU A 79 2.73 -3.52 7.24
C LEU A 79 4.10 -2.90 6.95
N GLY A 80 4.51 -2.86 5.67
CA GLY A 80 5.75 -2.22 5.24
C GLY A 80 5.79 -0.73 5.56
N ALA A 81 4.68 -0.01 5.41
CA ALA A 81 4.57 1.40 5.77
C ALA A 81 4.80 1.63 7.27
N PHE A 82 4.11 0.86 8.13
CA PHE A 82 4.28 0.97 9.59
C PHE A 82 5.67 0.53 10.04
N LEU A 83 6.20 -0.55 9.46
CA LEU A 83 7.55 -1.02 9.75
C LEU A 83 8.59 0.04 9.39
N PHE A 84 8.44 0.70 8.24
CA PHE A 84 9.36 1.76 7.83
C PHE A 84 9.27 2.97 8.73
N ILE A 85 8.06 3.40 9.13
CA ILE A 85 7.87 4.49 10.10
C ILE A 85 8.55 4.15 11.42
N HIS A 86 8.36 2.93 11.92
CA HIS A 86 8.96 2.48 13.18
C HIS A 86 10.49 2.42 13.07
N LEU A 87 11.01 1.89 11.97
CA LEU A 87 12.44 1.80 11.72
C LEU A 87 13.09 3.18 11.64
N MET A 88 12.49 4.10 10.88
CA MET A 88 12.99 5.47 10.75
C MET A 88 12.89 6.24 12.07
N GLY A 89 11.81 6.05 12.84
CA GLY A 89 11.67 6.59 14.19
C GLY A 89 12.77 6.09 15.13
N SER A 90 13.11 4.81 15.07
CA SER A 90 14.17 4.22 15.90
C SER A 90 15.57 4.69 15.53
N LEU A 91 15.81 5.04 14.26
CA LEU A 91 17.10 5.63 13.84
C LEU A 91 17.37 6.99 14.52
N GLY A 92 16.34 7.70 14.97
CA GLY A 92 16.49 8.92 15.77
C GLY A 92 17.17 8.73 17.11
N TYR A 93 17.23 7.49 17.63
CA TYR A 93 17.94 7.14 18.87
C TYR A 93 19.44 6.91 18.68
N ILE A 94 19.95 6.93 17.44
CA ILE A 94 21.39 6.78 17.17
C ILE A 94 22.12 7.99 17.81
N PRO A 95 23.12 7.77 18.69
CA PRO A 95 23.87 8.85 19.27
C PRO A 95 24.69 9.59 18.20
N GLY A 96 24.62 10.93 18.23
CA GLY A 96 25.36 11.79 17.32
C GLY A 96 24.49 12.75 16.50
N MET A 97 25.15 13.54 15.67
CA MET A 97 24.49 14.56 14.82
C MET A 97 23.52 13.93 13.81
N VAL A 98 23.88 12.78 13.27
CA VAL A 98 23.08 12.02 12.29
C VAL A 98 21.74 11.56 12.91
N GLY A 99 21.77 11.00 14.12
CA GLY A 99 20.56 10.59 14.82
C GLY A 99 19.62 11.76 15.14
N LYS A 100 20.18 12.92 15.53
CA LYS A 100 19.38 14.14 15.75
C LYS A 100 18.72 14.64 14.47
N ILE A 101 19.42 14.62 13.34
CA ILE A 101 18.88 15.02 12.04
C ILE A 101 17.79 14.03 11.60
N LEU A 102 18.06 12.73 11.65
CA LEU A 102 17.09 11.68 11.31
C LEU A 102 15.87 11.72 12.23
N GLY A 103 16.06 11.88 13.55
CA GLY A 103 14.96 12.01 14.50
C GLY A 103 14.12 13.29 14.27
N ALA A 104 14.73 14.39 13.86
CA ALA A 104 14.01 15.61 13.51
C ALA A 104 13.21 15.48 12.21
N ILE A 105 13.68 14.66 11.27
CA ILE A 105 13.01 14.44 9.97
C ILE A 105 11.93 13.36 10.10
N PHE A 106 12.23 12.23 10.74
CA PHE A 106 11.40 11.03 10.74
C PHE A 106 10.70 10.75 12.09
N GLY A 107 11.17 11.30 13.19
CA GLY A 107 10.67 11.02 14.54
C GLY A 107 9.26 11.54 14.84
N GLN A 108 8.64 12.27 13.92
CA GLN A 108 7.31 12.87 14.06
C GLN A 108 6.20 12.06 13.37
N ALA A 109 6.52 10.94 12.77
CA ALA A 109 5.53 10.13 12.04
C ALA A 109 4.63 9.36 13.03
N GLN A 110 3.65 10.05 13.59
CA GLN A 110 2.58 9.47 14.38
C GLN A 110 1.38 9.18 13.48
N ASN A 111 0.50 8.27 13.92
CA ASN A 111 -0.74 7.98 13.19
C ASN A 111 -1.67 9.20 13.21
N ASN A 112 -1.52 10.05 12.22
CA ASN A 112 -2.31 11.23 11.97
C ASN A 112 -3.09 11.06 10.65
N ILE A 113 -3.95 12.02 10.32
CA ILE A 113 -4.77 12.00 9.10
C ILE A 113 -3.92 11.89 7.81
N TYR A 114 -2.72 12.46 7.79
CA TYR A 114 -1.82 12.39 6.64
C TYR A 114 -1.29 10.98 6.41
N VAL A 115 -0.97 10.25 7.48
CA VAL A 115 -0.59 8.84 7.41
C VAL A 115 -1.75 8.01 6.87
N GLN A 116 -2.98 8.25 7.34
CA GLN A 116 -4.17 7.54 6.87
C GLN A 116 -4.44 7.77 5.37
N ILE A 117 -4.34 9.02 4.92
CA ILE A 117 -4.44 9.37 3.49
C ILE A 117 -3.37 8.64 2.67
N SER A 118 -2.13 8.63 3.17
CA SER A 118 -1.02 7.93 2.53
C SER A 118 -1.25 6.43 2.43
N LEU A 119 -1.82 5.80 3.47
CA LEU A 119 -2.15 4.37 3.46
C LEU A 119 -3.22 4.04 2.40
N ILE A 120 -4.26 4.88 2.26
CA ILE A 120 -5.28 4.70 1.23
C ILE A 120 -4.68 4.84 -0.17
N MET A 121 -3.85 5.87 -0.38
CA MET A 121 -3.12 6.04 -1.64
C MET A 121 -2.23 4.84 -1.95
N LEU A 122 -1.50 4.35 -0.94
CA LEU A 122 -0.60 3.20 -1.06
C LEU A 122 -1.35 1.92 -1.46
N MET A 123 -2.56 1.69 -0.93
CA MET A 123 -3.40 0.55 -1.31
C MET A 123 -3.66 0.53 -2.82
N GLY A 124 -4.01 1.67 -3.41
CA GLY A 124 -4.24 1.77 -4.86
C GLY A 124 -2.98 1.53 -5.69
N LEU A 125 -1.84 2.08 -5.25
CA LEU A 125 -0.57 1.92 -5.95
C LEU A 125 -0.05 0.47 -5.91
N LEU A 126 -0.16 -0.18 -4.77
CA LEU A 126 0.24 -1.58 -4.60
C LEU A 126 -0.72 -2.53 -5.32
N ALA A 127 -2.03 -2.29 -5.25
CA ALA A 127 -3.01 -3.08 -5.99
C ALA A 127 -2.71 -3.07 -7.50
N LYS A 128 -2.37 -1.91 -8.07
CA LYS A 128 -1.97 -1.78 -9.47
C LYS A 128 -0.79 -2.71 -9.83
N ASN A 129 0.24 -2.75 -8.99
CA ASN A 129 1.41 -3.60 -9.25
C ASN A 129 1.04 -5.09 -9.18
N ALA A 130 0.23 -5.49 -8.19
CA ALA A 130 -0.24 -6.86 -8.04
C ALA A 130 -1.14 -7.29 -9.22
N ILE A 131 -2.03 -6.42 -9.68
CA ILE A 131 -2.89 -6.64 -10.85
C ILE A 131 -2.05 -7.00 -12.07
N LEU A 132 -1.01 -6.22 -12.36
CA LEU A 132 -0.15 -6.43 -13.53
C LEU A 132 0.55 -7.80 -13.49
N ILE A 133 0.95 -8.29 -12.32
CA ILE A 133 1.57 -9.62 -12.17
C ILE A 133 0.53 -10.72 -12.41
N VAL A 134 -0.64 -10.59 -11.77
CA VAL A 134 -1.72 -11.60 -11.83
C VAL A 134 -2.28 -11.70 -13.26
N GLU A 135 -2.53 -10.57 -13.92
CA GLU A 135 -3.04 -10.53 -15.29
C GLU A 135 -2.10 -11.24 -16.27
N PHE A 136 -0.80 -10.90 -16.21
CA PHE A 136 0.18 -11.54 -17.07
C PHE A 136 0.37 -13.03 -16.77
N ALA A 137 0.29 -13.42 -15.50
CA ALA A 137 0.33 -14.83 -15.11
C ALA A 137 -0.90 -15.59 -15.61
N LEU A 138 -2.08 -14.96 -15.58
CA LEU A 138 -3.32 -15.53 -16.10
C LEU A 138 -3.27 -15.72 -17.61
N ASP A 139 -2.74 -14.75 -18.35
CA ASP A 139 -2.56 -14.86 -19.81
C ASP A 139 -1.63 -16.02 -20.15
N ARG A 140 -0.51 -16.16 -19.45
CA ARG A 140 0.41 -17.29 -19.63
C ARG A 140 -0.25 -18.63 -19.28
N ARG A 141 -1.12 -18.65 -18.27
CA ARG A 141 -1.88 -19.85 -17.92
C ARG A 141 -2.89 -20.24 -19.04
N LYS A 142 -3.58 -19.25 -19.60
CA LYS A 142 -4.49 -19.47 -20.75
C LYS A 142 -3.76 -20.01 -21.98
N MET A 143 -2.47 -19.71 -22.16
CA MET A 143 -1.61 -20.28 -23.20
C MET A 143 -1.15 -21.72 -22.93
N GLY A 144 -1.68 -22.38 -21.90
CA GLY A 144 -1.38 -23.80 -21.61
C GLY A 144 -0.20 -24.05 -20.68
N MET A 145 0.46 -23.02 -20.13
CA MET A 145 1.55 -23.22 -19.18
C MET A 145 1.04 -23.80 -17.85
N SER A 146 1.90 -24.55 -17.14
CA SER A 146 1.57 -25.00 -15.79
C SER A 146 1.38 -23.80 -14.85
N ILE A 147 0.50 -23.92 -13.82
CA ILE A 147 0.20 -22.82 -12.89
C ILE A 147 1.48 -22.24 -12.29
N THR A 148 2.43 -23.11 -11.91
CA THR A 148 3.69 -22.69 -11.29
C THR A 148 4.59 -21.94 -12.28
N ALA A 149 4.71 -22.43 -13.51
CA ALA A 149 5.49 -21.78 -14.56
C ALA A 149 4.84 -20.43 -14.93
N ALA A 150 3.53 -20.39 -15.12
CA ALA A 150 2.79 -19.17 -15.45
C ALA A 150 2.98 -18.07 -14.38
N SER A 151 2.92 -18.43 -13.10
CA SER A 151 3.12 -17.46 -12.01
C SER A 151 4.55 -16.90 -11.98
N LEU A 152 5.55 -17.76 -12.18
CA LEU A 152 6.96 -17.37 -12.15
C LEU A 152 7.32 -16.52 -13.36
N HIS A 153 6.87 -16.92 -14.56
CA HIS A 153 7.06 -16.15 -15.78
C HIS A 153 6.31 -14.81 -15.74
N GLY A 154 5.09 -14.78 -15.16
CA GLY A 154 4.34 -13.57 -14.96
C GLY A 154 5.11 -12.57 -14.10
N ALA A 155 5.64 -13.01 -12.97
CA ALA A 155 6.45 -12.18 -12.09
C ALA A 155 7.75 -11.72 -12.76
N ALA A 156 8.48 -12.62 -13.42
CA ALA A 156 9.75 -12.29 -14.06
C ALA A 156 9.59 -11.29 -15.20
N ALA A 157 8.58 -11.44 -16.06
CA ALA A 157 8.33 -10.55 -17.18
C ALA A 157 7.91 -9.14 -16.72
N ARG A 158 7.17 -9.04 -15.62
CA ARG A 158 6.67 -7.76 -15.10
C ARG A 158 7.60 -7.11 -14.06
N LEU A 159 8.63 -7.81 -13.62
CA LEU A 159 9.57 -7.30 -12.62
C LEU A 159 10.19 -5.95 -13.04
N ARG A 160 10.72 -5.87 -14.26
CA ARG A 160 11.36 -4.64 -14.75
C ARG A 160 10.40 -3.45 -14.85
N PRO A 161 9.21 -3.54 -15.47
CA PRO A 161 8.23 -2.44 -15.48
C PRO A 161 7.79 -2.00 -14.09
N ILE A 162 7.54 -2.95 -13.16
CA ILE A 162 7.13 -2.64 -11.79
C ILE A 162 8.25 -1.92 -11.04
N LEU A 163 9.48 -2.40 -11.15
CA LEU A 163 10.63 -1.72 -10.54
C LEU A 163 10.79 -0.29 -11.06
N MET A 164 10.69 -0.09 -12.39
CA MET A 164 10.80 1.24 -12.99
C MET A 164 9.73 2.19 -12.47
N THR A 165 8.46 1.78 -12.48
CA THR A 165 7.35 2.64 -12.04
C THR A 165 7.38 2.90 -10.54
N SER A 166 7.66 1.90 -9.72
CA SER A 166 7.72 2.05 -8.27
C SER A 166 8.91 2.91 -7.84
N MET A 167 10.09 2.73 -8.45
CA MET A 167 11.26 3.58 -8.16
C MET A 167 11.04 5.02 -8.62
N ALA A 168 10.40 5.24 -9.78
CA ALA A 168 10.06 6.58 -10.24
C ALA A 168 9.13 7.29 -9.24
N MET A 169 8.11 6.57 -8.71
CA MET A 169 7.23 7.13 -7.70
C MET A 169 7.93 7.39 -6.37
N ILE A 170 8.78 6.46 -5.91
CA ILE A 170 9.58 6.64 -4.68
C ILE A 170 10.45 7.90 -4.81
N ILE A 171 11.18 8.06 -5.91
CA ILE A 171 12.02 9.23 -6.16
C ILE A 171 11.18 10.51 -6.24
N GLY A 172 10.00 10.44 -6.88
CA GLY A 172 9.08 11.57 -6.96
C GLY A 172 8.51 12.02 -5.61
N LEU A 173 8.35 11.10 -4.66
CA LEU A 173 7.86 11.39 -3.32
C LEU A 173 8.98 11.75 -2.31
N LEU A 174 10.25 11.50 -2.63
CA LEU A 174 11.38 11.85 -1.77
C LEU A 174 11.39 13.33 -1.32
N PRO A 175 11.12 14.32 -2.18
CA PRO A 175 11.09 15.71 -1.75
C PRO A 175 10.07 15.99 -0.63
N MET A 176 8.96 15.24 -0.58
CA MET A 176 7.97 15.39 0.49
C MET A 176 8.50 14.90 1.84
N MET A 177 9.37 13.88 1.87
CA MET A 177 10.00 13.42 3.12
C MET A 177 10.90 14.48 3.75
N PHE A 178 11.53 15.31 2.90
CA PHE A 178 12.45 16.37 3.33
C PHE A 178 11.82 17.76 3.30
N ALA A 179 10.48 17.86 3.34
CA ALA A 179 9.79 19.14 3.32
C ALA A 179 10.18 20.02 4.53
N PHE A 180 10.32 21.32 4.31
CA PHE A 180 10.62 22.32 5.34
C PHE A 180 9.56 23.43 5.31
N GLY A 181 9.35 24.09 6.45
CA GLY A 181 8.44 25.22 6.57
C GLY A 181 7.09 24.86 7.20
N VAL A 182 6.11 25.72 7.02
CA VAL A 182 4.75 25.57 7.57
C VAL A 182 4.06 24.37 6.89
N GLY A 183 3.49 23.48 7.66
CA GLY A 183 2.86 22.26 7.14
C GLY A 183 3.83 21.12 6.82
N ALA A 184 5.13 21.30 7.03
CA ALA A 184 6.14 20.28 6.75
C ALA A 184 5.89 18.94 7.43
N ASN A 185 5.36 18.94 8.65
CA ASN A 185 5.09 17.71 9.40
C ASN A 185 4.05 16.80 8.71
N GLY A 186 3.00 17.39 8.13
CA GLY A 186 2.02 16.65 7.34
C GLY A 186 2.64 16.05 6.08
N ASN A 187 3.36 16.85 5.31
CA ASN A 187 4.02 16.38 4.10
C ASN A 187 5.08 15.30 4.39
N ARG A 188 5.86 15.46 5.46
CA ARG A 188 6.83 14.43 5.89
C ARG A 188 6.14 13.13 6.28
N ALA A 189 5.06 13.20 7.08
CA ALA A 189 4.29 12.03 7.47
C ALA A 189 3.73 11.29 6.26
N LEU A 190 3.14 12.02 5.30
CA LEU A 190 2.61 11.47 4.06
C LEU A 190 3.73 10.85 3.21
N GLY A 191 4.81 11.59 2.96
CA GLY A 191 5.94 11.14 2.15
C GLY A 191 6.65 9.93 2.74
N THR A 192 6.93 9.93 4.04
CA THR A 192 7.61 8.82 4.72
C THR A 192 6.78 7.55 4.68
N THR A 193 5.47 7.65 4.93
CA THR A 193 4.56 6.51 4.89
C THR A 193 4.45 5.94 3.48
N ALA A 194 4.27 6.80 2.47
CA ALA A 194 4.14 6.38 1.08
C ALA A 194 5.43 5.73 0.55
N VAL A 195 6.57 6.38 0.75
CA VAL A 195 7.88 5.87 0.30
C VAL A 195 8.22 4.56 0.98
N GLY A 196 8.06 4.50 2.30
CA GLY A 196 8.35 3.28 3.07
C GLY A 196 7.45 2.11 2.70
N GLY A 197 6.14 2.36 2.62
CA GLY A 197 5.17 1.36 2.24
C GLY A 197 5.35 0.87 0.81
N MET A 198 5.68 1.79 -0.11
CA MET A 198 5.95 1.45 -1.50
C MET A 198 7.22 0.61 -1.65
N PHE A 199 8.31 0.99 -0.96
CA PHE A 199 9.59 0.28 -1.04
C PHE A 199 9.48 -1.14 -0.50
N ILE A 200 8.99 -1.30 0.73
CA ILE A 200 8.84 -2.61 1.36
C ILE A 200 7.73 -3.41 0.68
N GLY A 201 6.60 -2.76 0.38
CA GLY A 201 5.47 -3.38 -0.29
C GLY A 201 5.82 -3.92 -1.68
N MET A 202 6.59 -3.18 -2.46
CA MET A 202 7.06 -3.64 -3.77
C MET A 202 7.90 -4.92 -3.65
N ILE A 203 8.87 -4.94 -2.72
CA ILE A 203 9.72 -6.12 -2.50
C ILE A 203 8.86 -7.31 -2.08
N CYS A 204 7.97 -7.12 -1.10
CA CYS A 204 7.08 -8.19 -0.65
C CYS A 204 6.16 -8.69 -1.77
N GLN A 205 5.60 -7.81 -2.57
CA GLN A 205 4.68 -8.19 -3.65
C GLN A 205 5.33 -9.07 -4.72
N ILE A 206 6.58 -8.82 -5.08
CA ILE A 206 7.31 -9.63 -6.06
C ILE A 206 7.35 -11.11 -5.65
N PHE A 207 7.41 -11.40 -4.36
CA PHE A 207 7.44 -12.78 -3.83
C PHE A 207 6.06 -13.31 -3.47
N VAL A 208 5.24 -12.48 -2.84
CA VAL A 208 3.95 -12.88 -2.28
C VAL A 208 2.90 -13.06 -3.37
N VAL A 209 2.82 -12.15 -4.36
CA VAL A 209 1.78 -12.21 -5.40
C VAL A 209 1.87 -13.49 -6.24
N PRO A 210 3.04 -13.94 -6.73
CA PRO A 210 3.14 -15.19 -7.47
C PRO A 210 2.75 -16.42 -6.64
N ALA A 211 3.10 -16.43 -5.35
CA ALA A 211 2.73 -17.50 -4.43
C ALA A 211 1.20 -17.55 -4.20
N LEU A 212 0.58 -16.39 -3.97
CA LEU A 212 -0.87 -16.27 -3.82
C LEU A 212 -1.60 -16.64 -5.11
N PHE A 213 -1.12 -16.20 -6.26
CA PHE A 213 -1.68 -16.58 -7.55
C PHE A 213 -1.72 -18.10 -7.72
N ARG A 214 -0.62 -18.79 -7.40
CA ARG A 214 -0.57 -20.26 -7.48
C ARG A 214 -1.66 -20.93 -6.61
N ILE A 215 -1.86 -20.43 -5.39
CA ILE A 215 -2.85 -20.98 -4.46
C ILE A 215 -4.28 -20.73 -4.98
N PHE A 216 -4.59 -19.48 -5.29
CA PHE A 216 -5.96 -19.11 -5.69
C PHE A 216 -6.33 -19.60 -7.09
N GLN A 217 -5.39 -19.62 -8.01
CA GLN A 217 -5.60 -20.22 -9.34
C GLN A 217 -5.83 -21.74 -9.24
N GLY A 218 -5.08 -22.43 -8.37
CA GLY A 218 -5.30 -23.86 -8.13
C GLY A 218 -6.69 -24.15 -7.54
N ILE A 219 -7.16 -23.30 -6.61
CA ILE A 219 -8.52 -23.40 -6.07
C ILE A 219 -9.56 -23.13 -7.16
N GLN A 220 -9.37 -22.10 -7.96
CA GLN A 220 -10.29 -21.73 -9.03
C GLN A 220 -10.43 -22.85 -10.08
N GLU A 221 -9.33 -23.45 -10.49
CA GLU A 221 -9.33 -24.55 -11.48
C GLU A 221 -9.97 -25.83 -10.93
N HIS A 222 -9.96 -26.02 -9.62
CA HIS A 222 -10.69 -27.11 -8.99
C HIS A 222 -12.22 -26.95 -9.11
N PHE A 223 -12.73 -25.70 -9.03
CA PHE A 223 -14.16 -25.40 -9.15
C PHE A 223 -14.62 -25.16 -10.57
N LYS A 224 -13.76 -24.55 -11.39
CA LYS A 224 -14.04 -24.23 -12.81
C LYS A 224 -12.76 -24.46 -13.61
N PRO A 225 -12.55 -25.66 -14.16
CA PRO A 225 -11.40 -25.96 -15.00
C PRO A 225 -11.39 -25.02 -16.20
N ILE A 226 -10.20 -24.51 -16.54
CA ILE A 226 -10.02 -23.70 -17.74
C ILE A 226 -10.15 -24.64 -18.94
N ASP A 227 -11.10 -24.36 -19.81
CA ASP A 227 -11.21 -25.04 -21.10
C ASP A 227 -10.09 -24.49 -21.99
N PHE A 228 -9.13 -25.34 -22.33
CA PHE A 228 -8.04 -25.04 -23.24
C PHE A 228 -8.49 -25.24 -24.72
N GLY A 229 -9.76 -25.04 -25.00
CA GLY A 229 -10.31 -25.12 -26.35
C GLY A 229 -9.51 -24.25 -27.31
N ASP A 230 -9.06 -24.86 -28.38
CA ASP A 230 -8.44 -24.25 -29.58
C ASP A 230 -6.99 -23.71 -29.43
N LEU A 231 -6.13 -24.40 -28.67
CA LEU A 231 -4.69 -24.18 -28.76
C LEU A 231 -4.05 -24.65 -30.07
N HIS A 232 -4.87 -25.13 -31.04
CA HIS A 232 -4.36 -25.64 -32.31
C HIS A 232 -4.00 -24.57 -33.34
N ASP A 233 -4.40 -23.29 -33.12
CA ASP A 233 -4.13 -22.19 -34.07
C ASP A 233 -3.32 -21.03 -33.46
N ALA A 234 -2.82 -21.16 -32.25
CA ALA A 234 -1.92 -20.14 -31.73
C ALA A 234 -0.53 -20.38 -32.32
N ASP A 235 -0.06 -19.45 -33.12
CA ASP A 235 1.37 -19.24 -33.37
C ASP A 235 2.12 -19.44 -32.06
N ALA A 236 2.65 -20.64 -31.85
CA ALA A 236 3.50 -20.96 -30.74
C ALA A 236 4.70 -20.03 -30.84
N THR A 237 4.68 -18.95 -30.10
CA THR A 237 5.82 -18.05 -30.04
C THR A 237 7.04 -18.90 -29.69
N PRO A 238 8.16 -18.78 -30.41
CA PRO A 238 9.36 -19.63 -30.22
C PRO A 238 9.89 -19.62 -28.77
N ASP A 239 9.43 -18.68 -27.97
CA ASP A 239 9.75 -18.58 -26.54
C ASP A 239 9.13 -19.69 -25.68
N LEU A 240 8.06 -20.34 -26.11
CA LEU A 240 7.40 -21.40 -25.35
C LEU A 240 8.10 -22.77 -25.47
N GLU A 241 8.76 -23.06 -26.59
CA GLU A 241 9.49 -24.33 -26.79
C GLU A 241 10.74 -24.45 -25.88
N GLN A 242 11.34 -23.34 -25.45
CA GLN A 242 12.51 -23.36 -24.57
C GLN A 242 12.17 -23.78 -23.14
N TYR A 243 10.90 -23.72 -22.74
CA TYR A 243 10.46 -23.93 -21.34
C TYR A 243 9.60 -25.19 -21.16
N THR A 244 9.33 -25.94 -22.21
CA THR A 244 8.61 -27.22 -22.14
C THR A 244 9.54 -28.43 -22.08
N LYS A 245 10.84 -28.22 -22.13
CA LYS A 245 11.88 -29.19 -21.83
C LYS A 245 12.39 -28.96 -20.40
#